data_bd6f6f0d05eba3105ef478954e2055c7
#
_entry.id   bd6f6f0d05eba3105ef478954e2055c7
#
_cell.length_a   1.000
_cell.length_b   1.000
_cell.length_c   1.000
_cell.angle_alpha   90.00
_cell.angle_beta   90.00
_cell.angle_gamma   90.00
#
_symmetry.space_group_name_H-M   'P 1'
#
loop_
_entity.id
_entity.type
_entity.pdbx_description
1 polymer ?
#
loop_
_entity_poly.entity_id
_entity_poly.type
_entity_poly.pdbx_seq_one_letter_code
_entity_poly.pdbx_strand_id
1 'polypeptide(L)'
;MKVTEQVAAFAEPIVKEHGCALWDVEYVREGSEYFLRLYIDKDGGVDINDCEAISRAVDPILDEKDPIPGSYHFEVCSAGLERVLKRPSDFQKYLGSSITVKLYRPRNGMKEIPCVLRAYEDGRLTVEAEKETVTFEKSEVALVRLRVEF
;
A
#
# COMPACT_ATOMS: atom_id res chain seq x y z
N MET A 1 -19.14 6.36 -5.94
CA MET A 1 -18.12 5.69 -5.10
C MET A 1 -17.14 4.93 -5.99
N LYS A 2 -15.87 5.08 -5.73
CA LYS A 2 -14.82 4.38 -6.50
C LYS A 2 -14.88 2.88 -6.27
N VAL A 3 -14.44 2.09 -7.24
CA VAL A 3 -14.39 0.62 -7.12
C VAL A 3 -13.59 0.21 -5.88
N THR A 4 -12.42 0.82 -5.65
CA THR A 4 -11.59 0.51 -4.49
C THR A 4 -12.28 0.78 -3.16
N GLU A 5 -13.09 1.83 -3.07
CA GLU A 5 -13.83 2.16 -1.87
C GLU A 5 -14.98 1.17 -1.63
N GLN A 6 -15.68 0.78 -2.69
CA GLN A 6 -16.75 -0.22 -2.61
C GLN A 6 -16.21 -1.56 -2.14
N VAL A 7 -15.11 -2.00 -2.75
CA VAL A 7 -14.48 -3.27 -2.41
C VAL A 7 -13.95 -3.24 -0.97
N ALA A 8 -13.31 -2.16 -0.55
CA ALA A 8 -12.80 -2.03 0.81
C ALA A 8 -13.94 -2.15 1.84
N ALA A 9 -15.07 -1.55 1.55
CA ALA A 9 -16.20 -1.56 2.47
C ALA A 9 -16.71 -2.97 2.80
N PHE A 10 -16.83 -3.84 1.80
CA PHE A 10 -17.30 -5.21 2.06
C PHE A 10 -16.18 -6.21 2.34
N ALA A 11 -14.95 -5.94 1.91
CA ALA A 11 -13.83 -6.84 2.15
C ALA A 11 -13.23 -6.69 3.54
N GLU A 12 -13.21 -5.48 4.09
CA GLU A 12 -12.59 -5.23 5.39
C GLU A 12 -13.12 -6.11 6.53
N PRO A 13 -14.46 -6.26 6.72
CA PRO A 13 -14.97 -7.15 7.77
C PRO A 13 -14.51 -8.59 7.60
N ILE A 14 -14.45 -9.06 6.36
CA ILE A 14 -14.03 -10.44 6.05
C ILE A 14 -12.55 -10.63 6.39
N VAL A 15 -11.72 -9.68 6.02
CA VAL A 15 -10.29 -9.71 6.32
C VAL A 15 -10.06 -9.76 7.83
N LYS A 16 -10.82 -8.97 8.59
CA LYS A 16 -10.74 -8.96 10.06
C LYS A 16 -11.17 -10.28 10.68
N GLU A 17 -12.21 -10.91 10.13
CA GLU A 17 -12.68 -12.22 10.59
C GLU A 17 -11.60 -13.29 10.45
N HIS A 18 -10.69 -13.13 9.50
CA HIS A 18 -9.58 -14.05 9.28
C HIS A 18 -8.31 -13.67 10.05
N GLY A 19 -8.43 -12.73 10.98
CA GLY A 19 -7.30 -12.33 11.84
C GLY A 19 -6.29 -11.42 11.16
N CYS A 20 -6.67 -10.80 10.05
CA CYS A 20 -5.82 -9.91 9.27
C CYS A 20 -6.37 -8.47 9.26
N ALA A 21 -5.57 -7.55 8.76
CA ALA A 21 -6.00 -6.18 8.52
C ALA A 21 -5.93 -5.88 7.01
N LEU A 22 -6.91 -5.15 6.51
CA LEU A 22 -6.90 -4.70 5.13
C LEU A 22 -5.98 -3.47 5.04
N TRP A 23 -4.84 -3.63 4.37
CA TRP A 23 -3.86 -2.57 4.21
C TRP A 23 -4.25 -1.60 3.08
N ASP A 24 -4.63 -2.15 1.93
CA ASP A 24 -4.97 -1.34 0.75
C ASP A 24 -5.77 -2.15 -0.25
N VAL A 25 -6.49 -1.46 -1.13
CA VAL A 25 -7.20 -2.04 -2.26
C VAL A 25 -6.73 -1.30 -3.52
N GLU A 26 -6.33 -2.06 -4.53
CA GLU A 26 -5.83 -1.52 -5.78
C GLU A 26 -6.64 -2.07 -6.95
N TYR A 27 -7.05 -1.19 -7.85
CA TYR A 27 -7.70 -1.59 -9.10
C TYR A 27 -6.94 -0.91 -10.24
N VAL A 28 -6.15 -1.71 -10.98
CA VAL A 28 -5.21 -1.19 -11.97
C VAL A 28 -5.31 -1.96 -13.28
N ARG A 29 -4.89 -1.31 -14.34
CA ARG A 29 -4.76 -1.92 -15.66
C ARG A 29 -3.27 -2.16 -15.91
N GLU A 30 -2.94 -3.41 -16.24
CA GLU A 30 -1.60 -3.79 -16.66
C GLU A 30 -1.69 -4.42 -18.04
N GLY A 31 -1.16 -3.72 -19.06
CA GLY A 31 -1.35 -4.13 -20.43
C GLY A 31 -2.81 -4.01 -20.85
N SER A 32 -3.41 -5.10 -21.31
CA SER A 32 -4.82 -5.16 -21.71
C SER A 32 -5.73 -5.72 -20.63
N GLU A 33 -5.18 -6.08 -19.48
CA GLU A 33 -5.92 -6.73 -18.41
C GLU A 33 -6.05 -5.86 -17.17
N TYR A 34 -7.14 -6.07 -16.43
CA TYR A 34 -7.40 -5.37 -15.17
C TYR A 34 -7.16 -6.29 -13.99
N PHE A 35 -6.63 -5.72 -12.93
CA PHE A 35 -6.33 -6.44 -11.68
C PHE A 35 -6.95 -5.72 -10.50
N LEU A 36 -7.69 -6.49 -9.70
CA LEU A 36 -8.19 -6.04 -8.40
C LEU A 36 -7.35 -6.76 -7.34
N ARG A 37 -6.62 -6.00 -6.55
CA ARG A 37 -5.73 -6.55 -5.52
C ARG A 37 -6.10 -6.04 -4.15
N LEU A 38 -6.20 -6.99 -3.20
CA LEU A 38 -6.34 -6.68 -1.77
C LEU A 38 -4.98 -6.93 -1.14
N TYR A 39 -4.47 -5.92 -0.45
CA TYR A 39 -3.23 -6.06 0.31
C TYR A 39 -3.58 -6.22 1.77
N ILE A 40 -3.18 -7.34 2.36
CA ILE A 40 -3.50 -7.68 3.74
C ILE A 40 -2.25 -7.74 4.59
N ASP A 41 -2.42 -7.47 5.89
CA ASP A 41 -1.34 -7.50 6.86
C ASP A 41 -1.78 -8.30 8.09
N LYS A 42 -0.81 -8.82 8.84
CA LYS A 42 -1.07 -9.63 10.01
C LYS A 42 0.15 -9.62 10.92
N ASP A 43 -0.07 -9.53 12.23
CA ASP A 43 1.03 -9.67 13.20
C ASP A 43 1.67 -11.04 13.02
N GLY A 44 2.99 -11.04 12.90
CA GLY A 44 3.73 -12.28 12.64
C GLY A 44 3.86 -12.66 11.17
N GLY A 45 3.21 -11.90 10.29
CA GLY A 45 3.29 -12.08 8.84
C GLY A 45 2.10 -12.83 8.24
N VAL A 46 1.82 -12.53 6.99
CA VAL A 46 0.76 -13.17 6.19
C VAL A 46 1.35 -14.37 5.47
N ASP A 47 0.67 -15.52 5.53
CA ASP A 47 1.07 -16.69 4.75
C ASP A 47 0.11 -16.93 3.58
N ILE A 48 0.43 -17.94 2.76
CA ILE A 48 -0.38 -18.26 1.59
C ILE A 48 -1.77 -18.76 1.97
N ASN A 49 -1.90 -19.44 3.12
CA ASN A 49 -3.19 -19.94 3.60
C ASN A 49 -4.11 -18.78 3.98
N ASP A 50 -3.57 -17.71 4.56
CA ASP A 50 -4.33 -16.48 4.86
C ASP A 50 -4.89 -15.86 3.57
N CYS A 51 -4.05 -15.76 2.55
CA CYS A 51 -4.46 -15.20 1.25
C CYS A 51 -5.53 -16.05 0.59
N GLU A 52 -5.38 -17.36 0.59
CA GLU A 52 -6.37 -18.27 0.00
C GLU A 52 -7.71 -18.23 0.72
N ALA A 53 -7.70 -18.24 2.06
CA ALA A 53 -8.92 -18.20 2.85
C ALA A 53 -9.71 -16.93 2.61
N ILE A 54 -9.02 -15.79 2.58
CA ILE A 54 -9.65 -14.49 2.33
C ILE A 54 -10.15 -14.41 0.89
N SER A 55 -9.37 -14.89 -0.07
CA SER A 55 -9.76 -14.92 -1.48
C SER A 55 -11.08 -15.70 -1.66
N ARG A 56 -11.19 -16.88 -1.06
CA ARG A 56 -12.38 -17.72 -1.13
C ARG A 56 -13.59 -17.08 -0.46
N ALA A 57 -13.36 -16.31 0.60
CA ALA A 57 -14.44 -15.65 1.32
C ALA A 57 -14.94 -14.40 0.60
N VAL A 58 -14.06 -13.67 -0.07
CA VAL A 58 -14.39 -12.41 -0.76
C VAL A 58 -14.95 -12.67 -2.17
N ASP A 59 -14.46 -13.69 -2.86
CA ASP A 59 -14.82 -13.97 -4.25
C ASP A 59 -16.33 -14.08 -4.50
N PRO A 60 -17.12 -14.84 -3.70
CA PRO A 60 -18.58 -14.90 -3.88
C PRO A 60 -19.26 -13.54 -3.71
N ILE A 61 -18.73 -12.70 -2.85
CA ILE A 61 -19.28 -11.36 -2.60
C ILE A 61 -18.99 -10.44 -3.78
N LEU A 62 -17.83 -10.59 -4.41
CA LEU A 62 -17.50 -9.87 -5.64
C LEU A 62 -18.48 -10.22 -6.76
N ASP A 63 -18.85 -11.49 -6.88
CA ASP A 63 -19.83 -11.94 -7.86
C ASP A 63 -21.21 -11.36 -7.58
N GLU A 64 -21.61 -11.33 -6.31
CA GLU A 64 -22.91 -10.80 -5.89
C GLU A 64 -22.99 -9.28 -6.06
N LYS A 65 -21.99 -8.54 -5.61
CA LYS A 65 -21.96 -7.08 -5.66
C LYS A 65 -21.63 -6.53 -7.04
N ASP A 66 -20.87 -7.28 -7.80
CA ASP A 66 -20.47 -6.94 -9.17
C ASP A 66 -19.99 -5.47 -9.31
N PRO A 67 -18.98 -5.05 -8.53
CA PRO A 67 -18.57 -3.65 -8.54
C PRO A 67 -17.77 -3.22 -9.77
N ILE A 68 -17.31 -4.19 -10.57
CA ILE A 68 -16.46 -3.95 -11.73
C ILE A 68 -17.17 -4.43 -12.99
N PRO A 69 -17.48 -3.54 -13.95
CA PRO A 69 -18.07 -3.96 -15.23
C PRO A 69 -16.95 -4.52 -16.12
N GLY A 70 -17.03 -5.78 -16.48
CA GLY A 70 -16.05 -6.42 -17.34
C GLY A 70 -15.17 -7.41 -16.63
N SER A 71 -14.21 -7.95 -17.34
CA SER A 71 -13.32 -8.98 -16.82
C SER A 71 -12.15 -8.38 -16.03
N TYR A 72 -11.74 -9.06 -14.99
CA TYR A 72 -10.60 -8.68 -14.16
C TYR A 72 -10.05 -9.91 -13.44
N HIS A 73 -8.80 -9.79 -13.00
CA HIS A 73 -8.17 -10.79 -12.16
C HIS A 73 -8.24 -10.33 -10.71
N PHE A 74 -8.69 -11.21 -9.82
CA PHE A 74 -8.75 -10.92 -8.39
C PHE A 74 -7.59 -11.60 -7.68
N GLU A 75 -6.82 -10.82 -6.93
CA GLU A 75 -5.67 -11.31 -6.19
C GLU A 75 -5.70 -10.79 -4.75
N VAL A 76 -5.35 -11.65 -3.79
CA VAL A 76 -5.11 -11.25 -2.41
C VAL A 76 -3.62 -11.39 -2.15
N CYS A 77 -3.00 -10.28 -1.76
CA CYS A 77 -1.55 -10.18 -1.61
C CYS A 77 -1.17 -9.80 -0.19
N SER A 78 -0.01 -10.26 0.25
CA SER A 78 0.60 -9.74 1.47
C SER A 78 1.03 -8.29 1.24
N ALA A 79 0.80 -7.42 2.24
CA ALA A 79 1.32 -6.06 2.20
C ALA A 79 2.85 -6.08 2.14
N GLY A 80 3.44 -7.14 2.69
CA GLY A 80 4.86 -7.39 2.56
C GLY A 80 5.75 -6.46 3.37
N LEU A 81 7.05 -6.58 3.13
CA LEU A 81 8.06 -5.81 3.84
C LEU A 81 8.31 -4.44 3.17
N GLU A 82 8.14 -4.37 1.86
CA GLU A 82 8.33 -3.13 1.09
C GLU A 82 6.99 -2.48 0.75
N ARG A 83 6.18 -2.21 1.76
CA ARG A 83 4.86 -1.63 1.56
C ARG A 83 4.93 -0.14 1.26
N VAL A 84 3.95 0.34 0.48
CA VAL A 84 3.83 1.75 0.13
C VAL A 84 3.09 2.50 1.23
N LEU A 85 3.64 3.64 1.65
CA LEU A 85 3.00 4.52 2.63
C LEU A 85 2.20 5.59 1.87
N LYS A 86 0.90 5.67 2.10
CA LYS A 86 0.01 6.59 1.38
C LYS A 86 -0.72 7.57 2.29
N ARG A 87 -1.23 7.08 3.42
CA ARG A 87 -2.07 7.87 4.33
C ARG A 87 -1.23 8.51 5.44
N PRO A 88 -1.67 9.65 5.98
CA PRO A 88 -0.97 10.26 7.12
C PRO A 88 -0.73 9.27 8.27
N SER A 89 -1.71 8.40 8.55
CA SER A 89 -1.58 7.37 9.59
C SER A 89 -0.45 6.38 9.30
N ASP A 90 -0.19 6.07 8.02
CA ASP A 90 0.89 5.19 7.63
C ASP A 90 2.23 5.81 7.99
N PHE A 91 2.41 7.10 7.68
CA PHE A 91 3.64 7.82 8.00
C PHE A 91 3.87 7.93 9.50
N GLN A 92 2.81 8.21 10.27
CA GLN A 92 2.93 8.30 11.73
C GLN A 92 3.33 6.96 12.34
N LYS A 93 2.79 5.86 11.84
CA LYS A 93 3.12 4.51 12.31
C LYS A 93 4.59 4.16 12.10
N TYR A 94 5.17 4.63 11.01
CA TYR A 94 6.52 4.26 10.61
C TYR A 94 7.57 5.35 10.79
N LEU A 95 7.33 6.31 11.66
CA LEU A 95 8.35 7.31 12.03
C LEU A 95 9.58 6.59 12.60
N GLY A 96 10.75 6.99 12.14
CA GLY A 96 12.02 6.36 12.53
C GLY A 96 12.43 5.16 11.69
N SER A 97 11.57 4.73 10.76
CA SER A 97 11.85 3.59 9.89
C SER A 97 12.61 3.99 8.64
N SER A 98 13.36 3.03 8.09
CA SER A 98 14.03 3.21 6.79
C SER A 98 12.99 3.18 5.69
N ILE A 99 13.07 4.15 4.80
CA ILE A 99 12.15 4.28 3.66
C ILE A 99 12.92 4.61 2.38
N THR A 100 12.26 4.44 1.23
CA THR A 100 12.72 4.93 -0.06
C THR A 100 11.70 5.93 -0.56
N VAL A 101 12.15 7.15 -0.84
CA VAL A 101 11.31 8.21 -1.42
C VAL A 101 11.55 8.24 -2.93
N LYS A 102 10.49 8.08 -3.70
CA LYS A 102 10.55 8.20 -5.16
C LYS A 102 10.03 9.58 -5.54
N LEU A 103 10.81 10.32 -6.30
CA LEU A 103 10.48 11.68 -6.72
C LEU A 103 9.95 11.70 -8.14
N TYR A 104 9.10 12.68 -8.47
CA TYR A 104 8.67 12.91 -9.85
C TYR A 104 9.83 13.42 -10.70
N ARG A 105 10.73 14.23 -10.12
CA ARG A 105 11.91 14.76 -10.80
C ARG A 105 13.16 14.40 -10.01
N PRO A 106 14.26 14.04 -10.70
CA PRO A 106 15.51 13.72 -10.01
C PRO A 106 16.02 14.92 -9.19
N ARG A 107 16.56 14.60 -8.03
CA ARG A 107 17.27 15.57 -7.19
C ARG A 107 18.72 15.09 -7.08
N ASN A 108 19.66 15.94 -7.47
CA ASN A 108 21.09 15.57 -7.51
C ASN A 108 21.32 14.28 -8.31
N GLY A 109 20.56 14.10 -9.40
CA GLY A 109 20.66 12.91 -10.25
C GLY A 109 19.97 11.67 -9.73
N MET A 110 19.33 11.74 -8.55
CA MET A 110 18.66 10.58 -7.93
C MET A 110 17.14 10.77 -7.91
N LYS A 111 16.43 9.78 -8.44
CA LYS A 111 14.97 9.74 -8.43
C LYS A 111 14.43 8.96 -7.24
N GLU A 112 15.22 8.01 -6.72
CA GLU A 112 14.88 7.22 -5.54
C GLU A 112 15.94 7.48 -4.47
N ILE A 113 15.49 7.92 -3.30
CA ILE A 113 16.38 8.31 -2.21
C ILE A 113 16.14 7.42 -0.99
N PRO A 114 17.13 6.59 -0.61
CA PRO A 114 17.04 5.83 0.64
C PRO A 114 17.29 6.79 1.81
N CYS A 115 16.42 6.74 2.83
CA CYS A 115 16.49 7.65 3.95
C CYS A 115 15.72 7.10 5.16
N VAL A 116 15.70 7.86 6.24
CA VAL A 116 14.94 7.53 7.45
C VAL A 116 13.83 8.56 7.61
N LEU A 117 12.61 8.08 7.85
CA LEU A 117 11.46 8.95 8.06
C LEU A 117 11.52 9.59 9.44
N ARG A 118 11.57 10.91 9.48
CA ARG A 118 11.66 11.67 10.75
C ARG A 118 10.37 12.36 11.12
N ALA A 119 9.63 12.90 10.15
CA ALA A 119 8.37 13.59 10.41
C ALA A 119 7.48 13.59 9.17
N TYR A 120 6.19 13.67 9.40
CA TYR A 120 5.22 13.87 8.33
C TYR A 120 4.14 14.81 8.86
N GLU A 121 3.96 15.94 8.20
CA GLU A 121 3.02 16.98 8.63
C GLU A 121 2.46 17.72 7.43
N ASP A 122 1.15 17.78 7.31
CA ASP A 122 0.44 18.49 6.23
C ASP A 122 0.95 18.17 4.82
N GLY A 123 1.26 16.91 4.58
CA GLY A 123 1.79 16.45 3.29
C GLY A 123 3.29 16.66 3.12
N ARG A 124 3.94 17.28 4.09
CA ARG A 124 5.40 17.49 4.07
C ARG A 124 6.10 16.32 4.73
N LEU A 125 7.07 15.79 4.01
CA LEU A 125 7.83 14.64 4.43
C LEU A 125 9.23 15.10 4.84
N THR A 126 9.59 14.92 6.11
CA THR A 126 10.94 15.24 6.60
C THR A 126 11.71 13.93 6.80
N VAL A 127 12.85 13.85 6.15
CA VAL A 127 13.69 12.65 6.17
C VAL A 127 15.14 12.99 6.47
N GLU A 128 15.88 11.99 6.95
CA GLU A 128 17.31 12.10 7.16
C GLU A 128 18.02 11.21 6.14
N ALA A 129 18.83 11.82 5.28
CA ALA A 129 19.60 11.12 4.25
C ALA A 129 21.05 11.58 4.32
N GLU A 130 22.00 10.65 4.40
CA GLU A 130 23.43 10.96 4.42
C GLU A 130 23.83 12.08 5.43
N LYS A 131 23.27 12.00 6.63
CA LYS A 131 23.49 12.96 7.72
C LYS A 131 22.87 14.36 7.49
N GLU A 132 22.06 14.49 6.45
CA GLU A 132 21.33 15.73 6.20
C GLU A 132 19.84 15.52 6.42
N THR A 133 19.18 16.53 6.97
CA THR A 133 17.72 16.53 7.08
C THR A 133 17.15 17.27 5.89
N VAL A 134 16.25 16.61 5.17
CA VAL A 134 15.63 17.14 3.96
C VAL A 134 14.11 17.09 4.12
N THR A 135 13.43 18.16 3.70
CA THR A 135 11.97 18.20 3.67
C THR A 135 11.49 18.24 2.23
N PHE A 136 10.58 17.32 1.89
CA PHE A 136 9.96 17.25 0.58
C PHE A 136 8.51 17.71 0.67
N GLU A 137 8.06 18.48 -0.29
CA GLU A 137 6.65 18.84 -0.44
C GLU A 137 5.90 17.66 -1.08
N LYS A 138 4.60 17.56 -0.80
CA LYS A 138 3.75 16.51 -1.36
C LYS A 138 3.83 16.46 -2.89
N SER A 139 3.92 17.61 -3.55
CA SER A 139 4.00 17.70 -5.01
C SER A 139 5.30 17.16 -5.61
N GLU A 140 6.34 17.01 -4.80
CA GLU A 140 7.64 16.48 -5.23
C GLU A 140 7.73 14.98 -5.17
N VAL A 141 6.92 14.35 -4.31
CA VAL A 141 7.01 12.93 -3.99
C VAL A 141 5.98 12.12 -4.76
N ALA A 142 6.45 11.18 -5.59
CA ALA A 142 5.59 10.26 -6.33
C ALA A 142 5.13 9.08 -5.46
N LEU A 143 6.04 8.59 -4.61
CA LEU A 143 5.81 7.37 -3.85
C LEU A 143 6.76 7.31 -2.66
N VAL A 144 6.28 6.77 -1.54
CA VAL A 144 7.13 6.43 -0.38
C VAL A 144 6.91 4.96 -0.07
N ARG A 145 8.01 4.22 0.02
CA ARG A 145 7.98 2.78 0.26
C ARG A 145 8.81 2.44 1.48
N LEU A 146 8.30 1.54 2.32
CA LEU A 146 9.07 0.99 3.42
C LEU A 146 10.26 0.22 2.87
N ARG A 147 11.45 0.47 3.43
CA ARG A 147 12.67 -0.19 3.01
C ARG A 147 13.07 -1.22 4.05
N VAL A 148 13.39 -2.43 3.58
CA VAL A 148 13.86 -3.49 4.46
C VAL A 148 15.38 -3.51 4.41
N GLU A 149 16.00 -3.44 5.58
CA GLU A 149 17.46 -3.57 5.72
C GLU A 149 17.76 -4.94 6.33
N PHE A 150 18.70 -5.62 5.71
CA PHE A 150 19.17 -6.91 6.20
C PHE A 150 20.54 -6.81 6.84
#